data_b126a72731840f6aeb6804df09b7868d
#
_entry.id   b126a72731840f6aeb6804df09b7868d
#
_cell.length_a   1.000
_cell.length_b   1.000
_cell.length_c   1.000
_cell.angle_alpha   90.00
_cell.angle_beta   90.00
_cell.angle_gamma   90.00
#
_symmetry.space_group_name_H-M   'P 1'
#
loop_
_entity.id
_entity.type
_entity.pdbx_description
1 polymer ?
#
loop_
_entity_poly.entity_id
_entity_poly.type
_entity_poly.pdbx_seq_one_letter_code
_entity_poly.pdbx_strand_id
1 'polypeptide(L)'
;MTIPTSFFEADGPHHYNSLAMIGPDGEVQGVYRKSHIPDGPGYEEKFYFRPGNTGFKVWPHPAATLGVGVCWDQWYPETARAMMLMGAEMLFYPTAIGSEPHDTSLDTARLWRRAMVGHAVSNVVPIVAANRVGVEHGQTFYGTSFITDERGDIIAELDREEEGVIVATLDLERIQRHRAAFGFFRDRRPDLYERLVRDE
;
A
#
# COMPACT_ATOMS: atom_id res chain seq x y z
N MET A 1 -3.62 15.49 12.47
CA MET A 1 -3.44 14.11 12.00
C MET A 1 -3.82 14.04 10.54
N THR A 2 -3.08 13.32 9.69
CA THR A 2 -3.45 13.08 8.28
C THR A 2 -3.96 11.66 8.16
N ILE A 3 -5.08 11.46 7.44
CA ILE A 3 -5.78 10.18 7.40
C ILE A 3 -6.07 9.80 5.94
N PRO A 4 -5.51 8.70 5.42
CA PRO A 4 -5.94 8.12 4.16
C PRO A 4 -7.29 7.41 4.38
N THR A 5 -8.32 7.81 3.63
CA THR A 5 -9.69 7.32 3.79
C THR A 5 -10.21 6.76 2.49
N SER A 6 -10.47 5.44 2.45
CA SER A 6 -11.04 4.78 1.26
C SER A 6 -12.55 5.02 1.16
N PHE A 7 -13.05 5.13 -0.08
CA PHE A 7 -14.47 5.31 -0.35
C PHE A 7 -14.84 4.77 -1.74
N PHE A 8 -16.12 4.47 -1.91
CA PHE A 8 -16.71 4.14 -3.20
C PHE A 8 -16.99 5.45 -3.95
N GLU A 9 -16.31 5.68 -5.07
CA GLU A 9 -16.46 6.89 -5.86
C GLU A 9 -17.38 6.63 -7.08
N ALA A 10 -18.33 7.52 -7.31
CA ALA A 10 -19.11 7.60 -8.53
C ALA A 10 -18.66 8.80 -9.36
N ASP A 11 -18.33 8.56 -10.64
CA ASP A 11 -17.93 9.60 -11.60
C ASP A 11 -18.68 9.36 -12.92
N GLY A 12 -19.81 10.02 -13.07
CA GLY A 12 -20.76 9.77 -14.16
C GLY A 12 -21.23 8.30 -14.16
N PRO A 13 -21.06 7.57 -15.27
CA PRO A 13 -21.44 6.16 -15.36
C PRO A 13 -20.38 5.21 -14.77
N HIS A 14 -19.28 5.73 -14.23
CA HIS A 14 -18.15 4.93 -13.79
C HIS A 14 -18.01 4.94 -12.27
N HIS A 15 -17.48 3.84 -11.73
CA HIS A 15 -17.19 3.73 -10.32
C HIS A 15 -15.72 3.37 -10.11
N TYR A 16 -15.16 3.88 -9.01
CA TYR A 16 -13.76 3.66 -8.65
C TYR A 16 -13.66 3.30 -7.16
N ASN A 17 -12.72 2.44 -6.84
CA ASN A 17 -12.22 2.26 -5.49
C ASN A 17 -11.22 3.37 -5.24
N SER A 18 -11.58 4.34 -4.41
CA SER A 18 -10.84 5.58 -4.28
C SER A 18 -10.40 5.82 -2.85
N LEU A 19 -9.35 6.61 -2.69
CA LEU A 19 -8.80 7.04 -1.42
C LEU A 19 -8.64 8.57 -1.42
N ALA A 20 -9.26 9.23 -0.46
CA ALA A 20 -9.03 10.64 -0.16
C ALA A 20 -7.96 10.77 0.91
N MET A 21 -7.01 11.65 0.73
CA MET A 21 -6.08 12.06 1.78
C MET A 21 -6.70 13.24 2.53
N ILE A 22 -7.04 13.02 3.79
CA ILE A 22 -7.62 14.05 4.67
C ILE A 22 -6.50 14.67 5.48
N GLY A 23 -6.34 15.99 5.36
CA GLY A 23 -5.32 16.76 6.08
C GLY A 23 -5.66 16.99 7.55
N PRO A 24 -4.70 17.58 8.32
CA PRO A 24 -4.91 17.90 9.73
C PRO A 24 -6.02 18.91 10.00
N ASP A 25 -6.36 19.71 9.00
CA ASP A 25 -7.43 20.71 8.96
C ASP A 25 -8.81 20.11 8.61
N GLY A 26 -8.86 18.81 8.27
CA GLY A 26 -10.07 18.11 7.83
C GLY A 26 -10.35 18.27 6.33
N GLU A 27 -9.52 18.99 5.58
CA GLU A 27 -9.71 19.21 4.16
C GLU A 27 -9.14 18.05 3.31
N VAL A 28 -9.78 17.80 2.16
CA VAL A 28 -9.33 16.81 1.18
C VAL A 28 -8.13 17.35 0.40
N GLN A 29 -6.95 16.79 0.63
CA GLN A 29 -5.70 17.15 -0.04
C GLN A 29 -5.54 16.52 -1.43
N GLY A 30 -6.43 15.62 -1.80
CA GLY A 30 -6.48 14.97 -3.09
C GLY A 30 -7.05 13.57 -3.03
N VAL A 31 -7.33 13.01 -4.20
CA VAL A 31 -7.91 11.68 -4.37
C VAL A 31 -7.00 10.82 -5.24
N TYR A 32 -6.80 9.58 -4.84
CA TYR A 32 -6.17 8.51 -5.61
C TYR A 32 -7.24 7.47 -5.96
N ARG A 33 -7.34 7.09 -7.21
CA ARG A 33 -8.16 5.96 -7.68
C ARG A 33 -7.28 4.73 -7.79
N LYS A 34 -7.62 3.67 -7.09
CA LYS A 34 -6.88 2.40 -7.05
C LYS A 34 -6.54 1.93 -8.47
N SER A 35 -5.26 1.75 -8.76
CA SER A 35 -4.77 1.46 -10.10
C SER A 35 -5.01 0.01 -10.49
N HIS A 36 -4.72 -0.93 -9.59
CA HIS A 36 -4.83 -2.35 -9.86
C HIS A 36 -6.09 -2.91 -9.21
N ILE A 37 -7.02 -3.40 -10.05
CA ILE A 37 -8.30 -3.94 -9.60
C ILE A 37 -8.25 -5.47 -9.66
N PRO A 38 -8.38 -6.17 -8.52
CA PRO A 38 -8.40 -7.62 -8.50
C PRO A 38 -9.67 -8.18 -9.11
N ASP A 39 -9.59 -9.45 -9.52
CA ASP A 39 -10.72 -10.23 -9.99
C ASP A 39 -10.50 -11.70 -9.61
N GLY A 40 -11.47 -12.28 -8.92
CA GLY A 40 -11.40 -13.66 -8.46
C GLY A 40 -12.39 -13.93 -7.34
N PRO A 41 -12.64 -15.19 -7.00
CA PRO A 41 -13.61 -15.56 -5.95
C PRO A 41 -13.34 -14.84 -4.64
N GLY A 42 -14.33 -14.08 -4.14
CA GLY A 42 -14.24 -13.26 -2.94
C GLY A 42 -13.59 -11.87 -3.14
N TYR A 43 -13.09 -11.59 -4.34
CA TYR A 43 -12.42 -10.33 -4.68
C TYR A 43 -12.87 -9.81 -6.06
N GLU A 44 -14.14 -9.95 -6.40
CA GLU A 44 -14.70 -9.58 -7.71
C GLU A 44 -14.86 -8.05 -7.87
N GLU A 45 -13.79 -7.30 -7.60
CA GLU A 45 -13.82 -5.84 -7.65
C GLU A 45 -14.04 -5.30 -9.08
N LYS A 46 -13.65 -6.03 -10.13
CA LYS A 46 -13.88 -5.62 -11.52
C LYS A 46 -15.35 -5.53 -11.92
N PHE A 47 -16.23 -6.18 -11.15
CA PHE A 47 -17.67 -6.03 -11.34
C PHE A 47 -18.15 -4.60 -11.02
N TYR A 48 -17.50 -3.97 -10.03
CA TYR A 48 -17.90 -2.65 -9.53
C TYR A 48 -17.03 -1.53 -10.09
N PHE A 49 -15.72 -1.75 -10.20
CA PHE A 49 -14.75 -0.67 -10.37
C PHE A 49 -13.96 -0.80 -11.67
N ARG A 50 -13.67 0.35 -12.24
CA ARG A 50 -12.65 0.47 -13.28
C ARG A 50 -11.28 0.69 -12.68
N PRO A 51 -10.19 0.32 -13.38
CA PRO A 51 -8.84 0.74 -13.03
C PRO A 51 -8.74 2.26 -12.88
N GLY A 52 -8.04 2.70 -11.87
CA GLY A 52 -7.85 4.11 -11.60
C GLY A 52 -7.08 4.82 -12.74
N ASN A 53 -7.44 6.07 -12.98
CA ASN A 53 -6.87 6.92 -14.02
C ASN A 53 -6.16 8.17 -13.48
N THR A 54 -5.90 8.21 -12.15
CA THR A 54 -5.21 9.34 -11.51
C THR A 54 -3.69 9.22 -11.54
N GLY A 55 -3.16 8.05 -11.92
CA GLY A 55 -1.76 7.68 -11.69
C GLY A 55 -1.47 7.50 -10.20
N PHE A 56 -0.27 7.03 -9.88
CA PHE A 56 0.19 6.98 -8.49
C PHE A 56 0.36 8.39 -7.95
N LYS A 57 0.18 8.54 -6.63
CA LYS A 57 0.25 9.84 -5.96
C LYS A 57 1.08 9.80 -4.69
N VAL A 58 1.66 10.93 -4.38
CA VAL A 58 2.28 11.21 -3.09
C VAL A 58 1.72 12.51 -2.54
N TRP A 59 1.66 12.61 -1.21
CA TRP A 59 1.12 13.78 -0.52
C TRP A 59 2.20 14.38 0.38
N PRO A 60 2.62 15.61 0.11
CA PRO A 60 3.50 16.34 1.02
C PRO A 60 2.81 16.57 2.37
N HIS A 61 3.51 16.25 3.44
CA HIS A 61 3.09 16.54 4.81
C HIS A 61 4.27 17.18 5.54
N PRO A 62 4.06 18.08 6.54
CA PRO A 62 5.17 18.76 7.23
C PRO A 62 6.25 17.83 7.83
N ALA A 63 5.88 16.60 8.20
CA ALA A 63 6.82 15.63 8.74
C ALA A 63 7.46 14.73 7.66
N ALA A 64 6.71 14.34 6.61
CA ALA A 64 7.17 13.40 5.59
C ALA A 64 6.28 13.43 4.36
N THR A 65 6.80 13.09 3.19
CA THR A 65 5.98 12.84 2.00
C THR A 65 5.41 11.41 2.06
N LEU A 66 4.09 11.29 1.96
CA LEU A 66 3.35 10.04 2.13
C LEU A 66 2.97 9.45 0.76
N GLY A 67 3.27 8.18 0.52
CA GLY A 67 2.76 7.41 -0.60
C GLY A 67 1.68 6.45 -0.12
N VAL A 68 0.59 6.27 -0.88
CA VAL A 68 -0.47 5.35 -0.51
C VAL A 68 -0.88 4.53 -1.73
N GLY A 69 -0.79 3.20 -1.60
CA GLY A 69 -1.40 2.23 -2.52
C GLY A 69 -2.56 1.52 -1.81
N VAL A 70 -3.59 1.13 -2.56
CA VAL A 70 -4.79 0.51 -1.98
C VAL A 70 -4.81 -0.99 -2.27
N CYS A 71 -4.80 -1.80 -1.22
CA CYS A 71 -5.02 -3.26 -1.26
C CYS A 71 -4.20 -3.94 -2.37
N TRP A 72 -4.82 -4.32 -3.51
CA TRP A 72 -4.17 -5.04 -4.61
C TRP A 72 -2.93 -4.35 -5.17
N ASP A 73 -2.82 -3.01 -5.08
CA ASP A 73 -1.62 -2.25 -5.45
C ASP A 73 -0.36 -2.71 -4.71
N GLN A 74 -0.53 -3.27 -3.52
CA GLN A 74 0.54 -3.75 -2.65
C GLN A 74 1.36 -4.92 -3.22
N TRP A 75 0.80 -5.66 -4.20
CA TRP A 75 1.49 -6.79 -4.81
C TRP A 75 2.45 -6.38 -5.93
N TYR A 76 2.34 -5.15 -6.41
CA TYR A 76 3.12 -4.63 -7.53
C TYR A 76 4.33 -3.82 -7.05
N PRO A 77 5.57 -4.33 -7.25
CA PRO A 77 6.78 -3.59 -6.91
C PRO A 77 6.86 -2.21 -7.58
N GLU A 78 6.25 -2.07 -8.75
CA GLU A 78 6.16 -0.84 -9.53
C GLU A 78 5.42 0.26 -8.76
N THR A 79 4.36 -0.09 -8.01
CA THR A 79 3.62 0.87 -7.19
C THR A 79 4.51 1.50 -6.14
N ALA A 80 5.21 0.68 -5.36
CA ALA A 80 6.15 1.15 -4.33
C ALA A 80 7.27 1.98 -4.97
N ARG A 81 7.92 1.47 -6.03
CA ARG A 81 9.03 2.14 -6.68
C ARG A 81 8.62 3.46 -7.33
N ALA A 82 7.46 3.53 -7.96
CA ALA A 82 6.96 4.77 -8.57
C ALA A 82 6.72 5.85 -7.50
N MET A 83 6.03 5.53 -6.40
CA MET A 83 5.81 6.48 -5.32
C MET A 83 7.12 6.96 -4.68
N MET A 84 8.09 6.07 -4.52
CA MET A 84 9.42 6.46 -4.02
C MET A 84 10.17 7.38 -4.96
N LEU A 85 10.08 7.17 -6.28
CA LEU A 85 10.65 8.07 -7.28
C LEU A 85 9.94 9.42 -7.36
N MET A 86 8.69 9.50 -6.91
CA MET A 86 7.94 10.72 -6.73
C MET A 86 8.26 11.43 -5.40
N GLY A 87 9.14 10.85 -4.57
CA GLY A 87 9.63 11.46 -3.34
C GLY A 87 8.94 10.97 -2.07
N ALA A 88 8.19 9.86 -2.10
CA ALA A 88 7.63 9.29 -0.87
C ALA A 88 8.73 8.95 0.15
N GLU A 89 8.44 9.17 1.42
CA GLU A 89 9.32 8.86 2.54
C GLU A 89 8.74 7.77 3.45
N MET A 90 7.42 7.55 3.35
CA MET A 90 6.66 6.48 3.99
C MET A 90 5.62 5.94 3.02
N LEU A 91 5.34 4.63 3.07
CA LEU A 91 4.31 4.01 2.23
C LEU A 91 3.21 3.39 3.09
N PHE A 92 1.96 3.66 2.72
CA PHE A 92 0.77 3.16 3.40
C PHE A 92 -0.02 2.24 2.47
N TYR A 93 -0.53 1.14 3.02
CA TYR A 93 -1.35 0.18 2.31
C TYR A 93 -2.59 -0.20 3.13
N PRO A 94 -3.66 0.61 3.06
CA PRO A 94 -4.96 0.19 3.57
C PRO A 94 -5.50 -0.96 2.72
N THR A 95 -5.96 -2.03 3.38
CA THR A 95 -6.28 -3.28 2.68
C THR A 95 -7.41 -4.06 3.34
N ALA A 96 -8.07 -4.91 2.55
CA ALA A 96 -8.97 -5.94 3.01
C ALA A 96 -8.60 -7.25 2.29
N ILE A 97 -7.69 -8.01 2.88
CA ILE A 97 -7.21 -9.29 2.36
C ILE A 97 -7.38 -10.38 3.42
N GLY A 98 -7.76 -11.57 2.99
CA GLY A 98 -8.09 -12.66 3.89
C GLY A 98 -7.87 -14.03 3.27
N SER A 99 -8.71 -14.99 3.66
CA SER A 99 -8.71 -16.34 3.13
C SER A 99 -9.01 -16.36 1.63
N GLU A 100 -8.54 -17.40 0.98
CA GLU A 100 -8.82 -17.67 -0.43
C GLU A 100 -10.04 -18.60 -0.53
N PRO A 101 -11.24 -18.11 -0.91
CA PRO A 101 -12.46 -18.93 -0.90
C PRO A 101 -12.40 -20.14 -1.80
N HIS A 102 -11.58 -20.11 -2.85
CA HIS A 102 -11.40 -21.20 -3.81
C HIS A 102 -10.35 -22.23 -3.39
N ASP A 103 -9.51 -21.93 -2.42
CA ASP A 103 -8.47 -22.81 -1.89
C ASP A 103 -8.24 -22.58 -0.39
N THR A 104 -8.95 -23.31 0.43
CA THR A 104 -8.87 -23.21 1.89
C THR A 104 -7.54 -23.69 2.48
N SER A 105 -6.69 -24.33 1.68
CA SER A 105 -5.34 -24.73 2.09
C SER A 105 -4.31 -23.60 1.95
N LEU A 106 -4.63 -22.57 1.20
CA LEU A 106 -3.74 -21.43 0.92
C LEU A 106 -3.88 -20.32 1.98
N ASP A 107 -2.84 -20.14 2.78
CA ASP A 107 -2.70 -19.02 3.71
C ASP A 107 -1.78 -17.97 3.11
N THR A 108 -2.36 -16.89 2.60
CA THR A 108 -1.61 -15.80 1.95
C THR A 108 -1.05 -14.76 2.92
N ALA A 109 -1.35 -14.80 4.22
CA ALA A 109 -0.89 -13.80 5.18
C ALA A 109 0.64 -13.65 5.21
N ARG A 110 1.36 -14.77 5.15
CA ARG A 110 2.83 -14.75 5.11
C ARG A 110 3.38 -14.25 3.77
N LEU A 111 2.69 -14.52 2.67
CA LEU A 111 3.07 -14.03 1.34
C LEU A 111 2.87 -12.52 1.29
N TRP A 112 1.73 -12.04 1.74
CA TRP A 112 1.40 -10.62 1.84
C TRP A 112 2.44 -9.84 2.65
N ARG A 113 2.78 -10.31 3.86
CA ARG A 113 3.82 -9.71 4.71
C ARG A 113 5.18 -9.65 3.98
N ARG A 114 5.57 -10.74 3.31
CA ARG A 114 6.85 -10.77 2.56
C ARG A 114 6.90 -9.79 1.41
N ALA A 115 5.79 -9.60 0.68
CA ALA A 115 5.71 -8.60 -0.38
C ALA A 115 5.96 -7.20 0.19
N MET A 116 5.29 -6.83 1.31
CA MET A 116 5.47 -5.53 1.96
C MET A 116 6.90 -5.35 2.50
N VAL A 117 7.45 -6.35 3.17
CA VAL A 117 8.86 -6.34 3.63
C VAL A 117 9.82 -6.18 2.45
N GLY A 118 9.54 -6.85 1.32
CA GLY A 118 10.33 -6.68 0.08
C GLY A 118 10.32 -5.24 -0.42
N HIS A 119 9.19 -4.54 -0.34
CA HIS A 119 9.11 -3.12 -0.69
C HIS A 119 9.88 -2.24 0.31
N ALA A 120 9.78 -2.53 1.60
CA ALA A 120 10.53 -1.80 2.62
C ALA A 120 12.05 -1.88 2.37
N VAL A 121 12.57 -3.09 2.20
CA VAL A 121 14.00 -3.35 1.99
C VAL A 121 14.50 -2.75 0.66
N SER A 122 13.81 -3.04 -0.44
CA SER A 122 14.28 -2.62 -1.78
C SER A 122 14.19 -1.11 -2.02
N ASN A 123 13.39 -0.39 -1.22
CA ASN A 123 13.22 1.05 -1.31
C ASN A 123 13.81 1.81 -0.11
N VAL A 124 14.30 1.11 0.91
CA VAL A 124 14.77 1.69 2.18
C VAL A 124 13.71 2.65 2.75
N VAL A 125 12.49 2.12 2.98
CA VAL A 125 11.32 2.91 3.34
C VAL A 125 10.47 2.18 4.38
N PRO A 126 9.94 2.87 5.41
CA PRO A 126 8.95 2.28 6.31
C PRO A 126 7.63 1.97 5.58
N ILE A 127 7.02 0.84 5.94
CA ILE A 127 5.71 0.44 5.45
C ILE A 127 4.72 0.43 6.61
N VAL A 128 3.52 0.97 6.36
CA VAL A 128 2.37 0.90 7.26
C VAL A 128 1.26 0.13 6.52
N ALA A 129 1.02 -1.10 6.94
CA ALA A 129 0.03 -1.98 6.33
C ALA A 129 -1.12 -2.20 7.32
N ALA A 130 -2.30 -1.66 6.97
CA ALA A 130 -3.52 -1.79 7.76
C ALA A 130 -4.47 -2.76 7.05
N ASN A 131 -4.79 -3.88 7.69
CA ASN A 131 -5.68 -4.89 7.12
C ASN A 131 -6.94 -5.06 7.97
N ARG A 132 -8.02 -5.40 7.31
CA ARG A 132 -9.28 -5.80 7.92
C ARG A 132 -9.12 -7.08 8.73
N VAL A 133 -9.90 -7.21 9.80
CA VAL A 133 -10.05 -8.43 10.62
C VAL A 133 -11.53 -8.84 10.67
N GLY A 134 -11.79 -10.12 10.93
CA GLY A 134 -13.13 -10.68 11.10
C GLY A 134 -13.64 -11.48 9.91
N VAL A 135 -14.93 -11.83 9.94
CA VAL A 135 -15.58 -12.67 8.91
C VAL A 135 -16.75 -11.93 8.30
N GLU A 136 -16.83 -11.94 6.97
CA GLU A 136 -17.96 -11.41 6.22
C GLU A 136 -18.28 -12.30 5.04
N HIS A 137 -19.55 -12.68 4.88
CA HIS A 137 -20.04 -13.56 3.80
C HIS A 137 -19.24 -14.86 3.62
N GLY A 138 -18.71 -15.41 4.74
CA GLY A 138 -17.91 -16.64 4.75
C GLY A 138 -16.44 -16.45 4.43
N GLN A 139 -16.00 -15.26 4.08
CA GLN A 139 -14.58 -14.92 3.93
C GLN A 139 -14.00 -14.44 5.26
N THR A 140 -12.87 -15.01 5.66
CA THR A 140 -12.13 -14.60 6.85
C THR A 140 -11.01 -13.65 6.47
N PHE A 141 -11.04 -12.42 6.99
CA PHE A 141 -9.95 -11.46 6.87
C PHE A 141 -8.98 -11.68 8.02
N TYR A 142 -7.72 -11.91 7.70
CA TYR A 142 -6.74 -12.39 8.67
C TYR A 142 -6.00 -11.30 9.45
N GLY A 143 -6.47 -10.04 9.43
CA GLY A 143 -5.86 -8.98 10.23
C GLY A 143 -4.37 -8.84 9.96
N THR A 144 -3.56 -9.10 10.97
CA THR A 144 -2.09 -9.06 10.95
C THR A 144 -1.53 -7.73 10.47
N SER A 145 -2.21 -6.60 10.76
CA SER A 145 -1.72 -5.25 10.48
C SER A 145 -0.35 -5.02 11.10
N PHE A 146 0.53 -4.29 10.41
CA PHE A 146 1.89 -4.10 10.91
C PHE A 146 2.53 -2.80 10.40
N ILE A 147 3.61 -2.41 11.09
CA ILE A 147 4.51 -1.33 10.69
C ILE A 147 5.92 -1.91 10.60
N THR A 148 6.63 -1.60 9.50
CA THR A 148 8.05 -1.91 9.37
C THR A 148 8.91 -0.66 9.54
N ASP A 149 10.17 -0.85 9.90
CA ASP A 149 11.20 0.15 9.65
C ASP A 149 11.68 0.09 8.17
N GLU A 150 12.68 0.90 7.85
CA GLU A 150 13.29 0.99 6.51
C GLU A 150 14.14 -0.23 6.11
N ARG A 151 14.37 -1.16 7.02
CA ARG A 151 15.09 -2.42 6.79
C ARG A 151 14.15 -3.60 6.59
N GLY A 152 12.85 -3.36 6.80
CA GLY A 152 11.83 -4.39 6.75
C GLY A 152 11.61 -5.13 8.07
N ASP A 153 12.25 -4.69 9.15
CA ASP A 153 11.99 -5.25 10.48
C ASP A 153 10.62 -4.79 10.97
N ILE A 154 9.80 -5.73 11.46
CA ILE A 154 8.49 -5.44 12.04
C ILE A 154 8.70 -4.75 13.39
N ILE A 155 8.24 -3.52 13.52
CA ILE A 155 8.39 -2.70 14.73
C ILE A 155 7.11 -2.55 15.54
N ALA A 156 5.97 -2.86 14.94
CA ALA A 156 4.67 -3.00 15.61
C ALA A 156 3.75 -3.89 14.77
N GLU A 157 2.95 -4.72 15.40
CA GLU A 157 1.98 -5.58 14.71
C GLU A 157 0.79 -5.92 15.60
N LEU A 158 -0.33 -6.33 14.98
CA LEU A 158 -1.50 -6.94 15.58
C LEU A 158 -1.60 -8.40 15.16
N ASP A 159 -2.22 -9.22 15.99
CA ASP A 159 -2.51 -10.61 15.68
C ASP A 159 -3.66 -10.78 14.67
N ARG A 160 -3.91 -12.03 14.26
CA ARG A 160 -4.92 -12.35 13.22
C ARG A 160 -6.34 -11.95 13.56
N GLU A 161 -6.71 -11.98 14.82
CA GLU A 161 -8.07 -11.69 15.31
C GLU A 161 -8.11 -10.42 16.14
N GLU A 162 -7.00 -9.72 16.23
CA GLU A 162 -6.88 -8.54 17.07
C GLU A 162 -7.34 -7.30 16.31
N GLU A 163 -8.35 -6.62 16.88
CA GLU A 163 -8.77 -5.30 16.47
C GLU A 163 -8.13 -4.25 17.38
N GLY A 164 -7.40 -3.29 16.81
CA GLY A 164 -6.69 -2.33 17.64
C GLY A 164 -5.98 -1.24 16.85
N VAL A 165 -5.19 -0.46 17.58
CA VAL A 165 -4.33 0.61 17.06
C VAL A 165 -2.90 0.33 17.45
N ILE A 166 -1.99 0.37 16.48
CA ILE A 166 -0.55 0.30 16.71
C ILE A 166 0.11 1.63 16.35
N VAL A 167 1.15 1.97 17.09
CA VAL A 167 1.88 3.23 16.92
C VAL A 167 3.38 2.93 16.88
N ALA A 168 4.09 3.59 15.98
CA ALA A 168 5.54 3.54 15.90
C ALA A 168 6.13 4.94 15.73
N THR A 169 7.33 5.15 16.24
CA THR A 169 8.10 6.36 16.02
C THR A 169 9.24 6.07 15.04
N LEU A 170 9.36 6.90 14.02
CA LEU A 170 10.34 6.74 12.95
C LEU A 170 11.31 7.92 12.92
N ASP A 171 12.61 7.63 12.81
CA ASP A 171 13.67 8.63 12.61
C ASP A 171 13.89 8.82 11.10
N LEU A 172 13.22 9.81 10.52
CA LEU A 172 13.27 10.08 9.09
C LEU A 172 14.65 10.51 8.61
N GLU A 173 15.44 11.23 9.42
CA GLU A 173 16.81 11.60 9.06
C GLU A 173 17.73 10.38 8.98
N ARG A 174 17.59 9.45 9.92
CA ARG A 174 18.30 8.17 9.87
C ARG A 174 17.93 7.39 8.62
N ILE A 175 16.65 7.31 8.28
CA ILE A 175 16.14 6.60 7.08
C ILE A 175 16.73 7.22 5.81
N GLN A 176 16.76 8.55 5.71
CA GLN A 176 17.36 9.24 4.56
C GLN A 176 18.85 8.93 4.44
N ARG A 177 19.60 8.95 5.55
CA ARG A 177 21.03 8.57 5.56
C ARG A 177 21.23 7.12 5.11
N HIS A 178 20.42 6.18 5.57
CA HIS A 178 20.49 4.79 5.16
C HIS A 178 20.21 4.64 3.66
N ARG A 179 19.15 5.29 3.15
CA ARG A 179 18.79 5.26 1.72
C ARG A 179 19.93 5.81 0.84
N ALA A 180 20.56 6.90 1.26
CA ALA A 180 21.70 7.46 0.54
C ALA A 180 22.92 6.52 0.57
N ALA A 181 23.19 5.87 1.71
CA ALA A 181 24.33 4.96 1.88
C ALA A 181 24.19 3.68 1.02
N PHE A 182 23.00 3.07 0.95
CA PHE A 182 22.77 1.89 0.10
C PHE A 182 22.81 2.20 -1.39
N GLY A 183 22.46 3.41 -1.81
CA GLY A 183 22.59 3.85 -3.19
C GLY A 183 21.64 3.19 -4.19
N PHE A 184 20.59 2.49 -3.75
CA PHE A 184 19.67 1.77 -4.64
C PHE A 184 19.00 2.65 -5.69
N PHE A 185 18.76 3.94 -5.39
CA PHE A 185 18.20 4.89 -6.35
C PHE A 185 19.24 5.49 -7.29
N ARG A 186 20.48 5.71 -6.80
CA ARG A 186 21.60 6.22 -7.59
C ARG A 186 22.02 5.23 -8.67
N ASP A 187 22.05 3.94 -8.32
CA ASP A 187 22.61 2.88 -9.16
C ASP A 187 21.55 2.22 -10.04
N ARG A 188 20.36 2.82 -10.15
CA ARG A 188 19.31 2.37 -11.07
C ARG A 188 19.80 2.46 -12.54
N ARG A 189 19.32 1.52 -13.34
CA ARG A 189 19.59 1.44 -14.79
C ARG A 189 18.28 1.58 -15.58
N PRO A 190 17.69 2.80 -15.65
CA PRO A 190 16.42 3.01 -16.37
C PRO A 190 16.48 2.59 -17.84
N ASP A 191 17.67 2.66 -18.43
CA ASP A 191 17.96 2.20 -19.80
C ASP A 191 17.68 0.69 -20.03
N LEU A 192 17.61 -0.10 -18.95
CA LEU A 192 17.31 -1.53 -19.01
C LEU A 192 15.85 -1.87 -18.66
N TYR A 193 15.06 -0.88 -18.26
CA TYR A 193 13.71 -1.11 -17.72
C TYR A 193 12.58 -0.90 -18.73
N GLU A 194 12.93 -0.67 -20.00
CA GLU A 194 11.95 -0.44 -21.07
C GLU A 194 10.89 -1.56 -21.15
N ARG A 195 11.31 -2.82 -20.89
CA ARG A 195 10.41 -3.98 -20.90
C ARG A 195 9.29 -3.90 -19.86
N LEU A 196 9.49 -3.17 -18.77
CA LEU A 196 8.49 -3.01 -17.70
C LEU A 196 7.33 -2.07 -18.09
N VAL A 197 7.47 -1.30 -19.17
CA VAL A 197 6.49 -0.30 -19.61
C VAL A 197 5.93 -0.57 -21.01
N ARG A 198 6.28 -1.70 -21.59
CA ARG A 198 5.73 -2.15 -22.87
C ARG A 198 4.67 -3.21 -22.66
N ASP A 199 3.53 -3.03 -23.31
CA ASP A 199 2.58 -4.11 -23.54
C ASP A 199 3.24 -5.17 -24.43
N GLU A 200 3.01 -6.45 -24.14
CA GLU A 200 3.51 -7.56 -24.97
C GLU A 200 2.79 -7.65 -26.30
#